data_c54db2f1223a686cd150b07876cee433
#
_entry.id   c54db2f1223a686cd150b07876cee433
#
_cell.length_a   1.000
_cell.length_b   1.000
_cell.length_c   1.000
_cell.angle_alpha   90.00
_cell.angle_beta   90.00
_cell.angle_gamma   90.00
#
_symmetry.space_group_name_H-M   'P 1'
#
loop_
_entity.id
_entity.type
_entity.pdbx_description
1 polymer ?
#
loop_
_entity_poly.entity_id
_entity_poly.type
_entity_poly.pdbx_seq_one_letter_code
_entity_poly.pdbx_strand_id
1 'polypeptide(L)' 'LPYTAEHADDICLVRSMYSEAFNHHPGQLLLFSGHMTGGRPSMGSWVTYGLGSESRNLPAFVALQSGPGASAGSDLWTN' A
#
# COMPACT_ATOMS: atom_id res chain seq x y z
N LEU A 1 19.70 5.81 -1.06
CA LEU A 1 18.60 6.57 -1.67
C LEU A 1 18.81 8.08 -1.49
N PRO A 2 19.61 8.73 -2.35
CA PRO A 2 19.98 10.13 -2.14
C PRO A 2 18.78 11.08 -2.20
N TYR A 3 17.85 10.85 -3.10
CA TYR A 3 16.65 11.69 -3.21
C TYR A 3 15.70 11.54 -2.02
N THR A 4 15.59 10.34 -1.47
CA THR A 4 14.81 10.11 -0.23
C THR A 4 15.48 10.80 0.97
N ALA A 5 16.81 10.81 1.02
CA ALA A 5 17.55 11.45 2.09
C ALA A 5 17.35 12.98 2.13
N GLU A 6 17.11 13.61 0.98
CA GLU A 6 16.79 15.04 0.90
C GLU A 6 15.48 15.41 1.61
N HIS A 7 14.58 14.43 1.77
CA HIS A 7 13.28 14.59 2.42
C HIS A 7 13.23 13.96 3.83
N ALA A 8 14.39 13.73 4.45
CA ALA A 8 14.46 13.06 5.75
C ALA A 8 13.64 13.77 6.83
N ASP A 9 13.55 15.09 6.79
CA ASP A 9 12.78 15.89 7.75
C ASP A 9 11.25 15.73 7.58
N ASP A 10 10.80 15.28 6.42
CA ASP A 10 9.38 15.04 6.12
C ASP A 10 8.95 13.59 6.42
N ILE A 11 9.90 12.73 6.82
CA ILE A 11 9.67 11.30 7.03
C ILE A 11 9.52 10.99 8.52
N CYS A 12 8.43 10.32 8.87
CA CYS A 12 8.26 9.76 10.20
C CYS A 12 8.68 8.28 10.23
N LEU A 13 9.72 7.97 10.99
CA LEU A 13 10.25 6.62 11.14
C LEU A 13 9.67 5.92 12.37
N VAL A 14 8.73 5.00 12.16
CA VAL A 14 8.16 4.17 13.23
C VAL A 14 8.94 2.88 13.37
N ARG A 15 9.82 2.80 14.38
CA ARG A 15 10.77 1.70 14.57
C ARG A 15 10.24 0.52 15.36
N SER A 16 9.09 0.65 16.00
CA SER A 16 8.50 -0.36 16.89
C SER A 16 7.35 -1.14 16.25
N MET A 17 7.15 -1.01 14.94
CA MET A 17 6.10 -1.75 14.25
C MET A 17 6.42 -3.24 14.18
N TYR A 18 5.42 -4.06 14.39
CA TYR A 18 5.48 -5.50 14.23
C TYR A 18 4.18 -6.00 13.57
N SER A 19 4.20 -7.24 13.12
CA SER A 19 3.05 -7.89 12.51
C SER A 19 2.85 -9.29 13.09
N GLU A 20 1.62 -9.67 13.31
CA GLU A 20 1.23 -11.04 13.71
C GLU A 20 1.13 -11.99 12.52
N ALA A 21 1.26 -11.47 11.30
CA ALA A 21 1.23 -12.29 10.10
C ALA A 21 2.49 -13.16 10.02
N PHE A 22 2.31 -14.46 9.99
CA PHE A 22 3.40 -15.44 9.96
C PHE A 22 4.09 -15.53 8.59
N ASN A 23 3.38 -15.18 7.52
CA ASN A 23 3.78 -15.50 6.14
C ASN A 23 3.71 -14.25 5.26
N HIS A 24 4.42 -14.26 4.11
CA HIS A 24 4.47 -13.12 3.18
C HIS A 24 3.10 -12.71 2.66
N HIS A 25 2.28 -13.67 2.19
CA HIS A 25 0.96 -13.37 1.62
C HIS A 25 0.05 -12.63 2.62
N PRO A 26 -0.29 -13.19 3.81
CA PRO A 26 -1.11 -12.47 4.78
C PRO A 26 -0.42 -11.23 5.34
N GLY A 27 0.92 -11.21 5.41
CA GLY A 27 1.68 -10.03 5.83
C GLY A 27 1.53 -8.85 4.88
N GLN A 28 1.57 -9.10 3.59
CA GLN A 28 1.33 -8.08 2.57
C GLN A 28 -0.11 -7.58 2.61
N LEU A 29 -1.09 -8.47 2.72
CA LEU A 29 -2.49 -8.08 2.84
C LEU A 29 -2.73 -7.21 4.09
N LEU A 30 -2.17 -7.61 5.23
CA LEU A 30 -2.28 -6.83 6.46
C LEU A 30 -1.68 -5.42 6.30
N LEU A 31 -0.51 -5.31 5.65
CA LEU A 31 0.15 -4.02 5.43
C LEU A 31 -0.68 -3.10 4.54
N PHE A 32 -1.26 -3.64 3.46
CA PHE A 32 -1.94 -2.82 2.44
C PHE A 32 -3.43 -2.60 2.69
N SER A 33 -4.11 -3.51 3.39
CA SER A 33 -5.56 -3.44 3.63
C SER A 33 -5.97 -3.45 5.10
N GLY A 34 -5.02 -3.65 6.01
CA GLY A 34 -5.32 -3.79 7.44
C GLY A 34 -5.93 -5.14 7.83
N HIS A 35 -5.95 -6.10 6.91
CA HIS A 35 -6.55 -7.42 7.15
C HIS A 35 -5.73 -8.53 6.48
N MET A 36 -5.65 -9.71 7.08
CA MET A 36 -4.85 -10.83 6.59
C MET A 36 -5.52 -11.67 5.49
N THR A 37 -6.77 -11.38 5.17
CA THR A 37 -7.50 -12.04 4.08
C THR A 37 -7.80 -11.06 2.95
N GLY A 38 -7.84 -11.56 1.70
CA GLY A 38 -8.17 -10.76 0.53
C GLY A 38 -9.61 -10.22 0.54
N GLY A 39 -9.92 -9.37 -0.44
CA GLY A 39 -11.27 -8.80 -0.62
C GLY A 39 -11.54 -7.54 0.21
N ARG A 40 -10.51 -6.95 0.80
CA ARG A 40 -10.61 -5.64 1.48
C ARG A 40 -9.95 -4.55 0.64
N PRO A 41 -10.52 -3.33 0.61
CA PRO A 41 -9.92 -2.24 -0.14
C PRO A 41 -8.51 -1.91 0.38
N SER A 42 -7.62 -1.60 -0.56
CA SER A 42 -6.28 -1.14 -0.21
C SER A 42 -6.30 0.26 0.40
N MET A 43 -5.20 0.65 1.04
CA MET A 43 -5.04 2.01 1.58
C MET A 43 -5.24 3.07 0.50
N GLY A 44 -4.70 2.86 -0.71
CA GLY A 44 -4.88 3.79 -1.82
C GLY A 44 -6.33 3.92 -2.26
N SER A 45 -7.08 2.82 -2.27
CA SER A 45 -8.52 2.84 -2.56
C SER A 45 -9.30 3.62 -1.49
N TRP A 46 -8.99 3.45 -0.22
CA TRP A 46 -9.59 4.21 0.87
C TRP A 46 -9.30 5.70 0.80
N VAL A 47 -8.06 6.07 0.51
CA VAL A 47 -7.67 7.49 0.32
C VAL A 47 -8.46 8.11 -0.84
N THR A 48 -8.56 7.42 -1.96
CA THR A 48 -9.33 7.87 -3.12
C THR A 48 -10.82 8.01 -2.77
N TYR A 49 -11.39 7.04 -2.06
CA TYR A 49 -12.78 7.07 -1.65
C TYR A 49 -13.08 8.26 -0.72
N GLY A 50 -12.21 8.51 0.26
CA GLY A 50 -12.44 9.54 1.28
C GLY A 50 -12.10 10.95 0.83
N LEU A 51 -11.00 11.12 0.11
CA LEU A 51 -10.47 12.44 -0.29
C LEU A 51 -10.72 12.77 -1.76
N GLY A 52 -11.08 11.77 -2.56
CA GLY A 52 -11.27 11.95 -4.00
C GLY A 52 -9.97 12.11 -4.74
N SER A 53 -10.04 12.71 -5.93
CA SER A 53 -8.89 12.98 -6.80
C SER A 53 -9.00 14.37 -7.39
N GLU A 54 -7.86 15.03 -7.51
CA GLU A 54 -7.76 16.32 -8.22
C GLU A 54 -7.78 16.14 -9.75
N SER A 55 -7.51 14.93 -10.23
CA SER A 55 -7.55 14.62 -11.65
C SER A 55 -8.93 14.16 -12.09
N ARG A 56 -9.37 14.65 -13.26
CA ARG A 56 -10.65 14.25 -13.87
C ARG A 56 -10.51 13.12 -14.89
N ASN A 57 -9.31 12.98 -15.49
CA ASN A 57 -9.09 12.12 -16.65
C ASN A 57 -8.04 11.02 -16.38
N LEU A 58 -7.48 10.98 -15.19
CA LEU A 58 -6.49 9.97 -14.80
C LEU A 58 -7.01 9.17 -13.60
N PRO A 59 -6.62 7.88 -13.50
CA PRO A 59 -6.90 7.10 -12.29
C PRO A 59 -6.35 7.80 -11.05
N ALA A 60 -7.14 7.83 -9.99
CA ALA A 60 -6.73 8.45 -8.73
C ALA A 60 -5.72 7.62 -7.95
N PHE A 61 -5.69 6.32 -8.18
CA PHE A 61 -4.75 5.39 -7.56
C PHE A 61 -4.19 4.43 -8.61
N VAL A 62 -2.87 4.39 -8.73
CA VAL A 62 -2.17 3.52 -9.68
C VAL A 62 -1.08 2.77 -8.95
N ALA A 63 -1.11 1.45 -9.03
CA ALA A 63 -0.06 0.58 -8.53
C ALA A 63 0.81 0.10 -9.70
N LEU A 64 2.10 0.39 -9.64
CA LEU A 64 3.08 -0.10 -10.61
C LEU A 64 3.82 -1.29 -10.03
N GLN A 65 3.81 -2.39 -10.74
CA GLN A 65 4.42 -3.63 -10.32
C GLN A 65 5.46 -4.09 -11.34
N SER A 66 6.63 -4.51 -10.87
CA SER A 66 7.68 -5.04 -11.72
C SER A 66 8.04 -6.47 -11.32
N GLY A 67 8.54 -7.25 -12.29
CA GLY A 67 8.93 -8.65 -12.07
C GLY A 67 7.74 -9.59 -11.81
N PRO A 68 7.97 -10.74 -11.12
CA PRO A 68 6.90 -11.71 -10.84
C PRO A 68 5.84 -11.20 -9.87
N GLY A 69 6.05 -10.03 -9.29
CA GLY A 69 5.08 -9.39 -8.41
C GLY A 69 5.14 -9.84 -6.95
N ALA A 70 4.22 -9.28 -6.16
CA ALA A 70 4.06 -9.66 -4.76
C ALA A 70 3.30 -10.99 -4.63
N SER A 71 3.56 -11.75 -3.57
CA SER A 71 2.95 -13.07 -3.35
C SER A 71 1.42 -13.00 -3.22
N ALA A 72 0.87 -11.90 -2.74
CA ALA A 72 -0.58 -11.69 -2.67
C ALA A 72 -1.20 -11.20 -3.99
N GLY A 73 -0.37 -10.90 -5.01
CA GLY A 73 -0.82 -10.55 -6.36
C GLY A 73 -1.81 -9.38 -6.39
N SER A 74 -2.88 -9.54 -7.18
CA SER A 74 -3.92 -8.53 -7.35
C SER A 74 -4.73 -8.25 -6.08
N ASP A 75 -4.74 -9.17 -5.12
CA ASP A 75 -5.46 -8.98 -3.85
C ASP A 75 -4.96 -7.80 -3.02
N LEU A 76 -3.72 -7.33 -3.30
CA LEU A 76 -3.17 -6.13 -2.66
C LEU A 76 -3.86 -4.83 -3.10
N TRP A 77 -4.50 -4.83 -4.25
CA TRP A 77 -4.98 -3.62 -4.92
C TRP A 77 -6.49 -3.60 -5.11
N THR A 78 -7.22 -4.42 -4.37
CA THR A 78 -8.69 -4.48 -4.45
C THR A 78 -9.34 -3.16 -4.02
N ASN A 79 -10.49 -2.89 -4.64
CA ASN A 79 -11.33 -1.71 -4.35
C ASN A 79 -12.37 -2.03 -3.28
#